data_2156a5b3c5e5e15879ed92e638b23d31
#
_entry.id   2156a5b3c5e5e15879ed92e638b23d31
#
_cell.length_a   1.000
_cell.length_b   1.000
_cell.length_c   1.000
_cell.angle_alpha   90.00
_cell.angle_beta   90.00
_cell.angle_gamma   90.00
#
_symmetry.space_group_name_H-M   'P 1'
#
loop_
_entity.id
_entity.type
_entity.pdbx_description
1 polymer ?
#
loop_
_entity_poly.entity_id
_entity_poly.type
_entity_poly.pdbx_seq_one_letter_code
_entity_poly.pdbx_strand_id
1 'polypeptide(L)'
;MKKKQLPLMIMTTLLLGIHSFGTAEAAQVVGKSGTKPVVAKSSTAVTVKAPVKAVRGTIGKSTFKPLVTKPAPKVTTSTTIRPKVMASTTVKPKANAQSSVKPKVSTVANAKPKVTNTTAVKPKVTTSSTASRATAAVVTKNQVEQATTRVRVENTPDVRVLLGSRRQDASVSSANGVTVLTSNNDKVGSHKVVSVGVRGNKIAVNGKALDSVVTLKPTSGDIFTFEGKAYRGALTLRANNGAMMVINAVPLESYLYGVVPQEAIPSWPAAALEAQAVAARTYALHTMEQNKNQLYDVSTSTDHQVYGGVSGETQSTTSAVNHTKGVVMLYNNRPINALFHSDGGGYTEDSVNVWGNDIPYLKGVKDFSNSNSSASSWTVSTSRSALEGKLNAASKGVGKLKSIQLTPLGNPGKATSDRGVSGRIKSATFVGTAGKVTVSGDDLRGMLGLKSTLFDFYVNQNPASSTGKAYHTFTGKNDTVYIKGHGWGHGLGMSQWGAAEMAKRAGAGDTNYYQTILRHYYSGITLKKMY
;
A
#
# COMPACT_ATOMS: atom_id res chain seq x y z
N MET A 1 -12.79 -2.65 -28.69
CA MET A 1 -12.49 -1.63 -27.69
C MET A 1 -11.53 -2.22 -26.67
N LYS A 2 -10.24 -1.91 -26.76
CA LYS A 2 -9.21 -2.40 -25.83
C LYS A 2 -9.26 -1.53 -24.56
N LYS A 3 -9.73 -2.08 -23.44
CA LYS A 3 -9.62 -1.44 -22.11
C LYS A 3 -8.14 -1.38 -21.75
N LYS A 4 -7.57 -0.19 -21.74
CA LYS A 4 -6.27 0.08 -21.12
C LYS A 4 -6.44 -0.12 -19.61
N GLN A 5 -5.87 -1.17 -19.06
CA GLN A 5 -5.65 -1.28 -17.62
C GLN A 5 -4.59 -0.25 -17.25
N LEU A 6 -4.98 0.75 -16.48
CA LEU A 6 -4.05 1.62 -15.78
C LEU A 6 -3.40 0.81 -14.66
N PRO A 7 -2.08 0.87 -14.48
CA PRO A 7 -1.44 0.25 -13.32
C PRO A 7 -1.93 0.97 -12.05
N LEU A 8 -2.44 0.19 -11.12
CA LEU A 8 -2.86 0.64 -9.79
C LEU A 8 -1.61 0.99 -8.97
N MET A 9 -1.24 2.25 -8.97
CA MET A 9 -0.10 2.76 -8.21
C MET A 9 -0.53 2.93 -6.74
N ILE A 10 -0.41 1.86 -5.97
CA ILE A 10 -0.61 1.89 -4.52
C ILE A 10 0.70 2.36 -3.90
N MET A 11 0.75 3.62 -3.52
CA MET A 11 1.88 4.20 -2.82
C MET A 11 1.73 3.93 -1.32
N THR A 12 2.16 2.77 -0.88
CA THR A 12 2.31 2.45 0.54
C THR A 12 3.50 3.24 1.09
N THR A 13 3.30 3.93 2.17
CA THR A 13 4.25 4.91 2.69
C THR A 13 5.36 4.21 3.46
N LEU A 14 6.57 4.27 2.94
CA LEU A 14 7.78 3.78 3.62
C LEU A 14 8.04 4.62 4.88
N LEU A 15 7.90 4.03 6.06
CA LEU A 15 8.36 4.59 7.32
C LEU A 15 9.88 4.39 7.41
N LEU A 16 10.67 5.29 6.82
CA LEU A 16 12.10 5.36 7.09
C LEU A 16 12.27 5.91 8.51
N GLY A 17 12.36 5.01 9.48
CA GLY A 17 12.74 5.31 10.85
C GLY A 17 14.20 5.70 10.90
N ILE A 18 14.48 6.98 11.08
CA ILE A 18 15.79 7.46 11.52
C ILE A 18 15.92 7.03 13.00
N HIS A 19 16.73 6.03 13.27
CA HIS A 19 17.13 5.68 14.63
C HIS A 19 18.12 6.74 15.14
N SER A 20 17.61 7.78 15.80
CA SER A 20 18.41 8.58 16.71
C SER A 20 18.27 7.96 18.10
N PHE A 21 19.35 7.42 18.64
CA PHE A 21 19.46 7.03 20.04
C PHE A 21 19.37 8.30 20.90
N GLY A 22 18.21 8.54 21.47
CA GLY A 22 17.98 9.53 22.53
C GLY A 22 17.80 8.77 23.85
N THR A 23 18.69 9.03 24.79
CA THR A 23 18.65 8.55 26.16
C THR A 23 17.33 8.94 26.84
N ALA A 24 16.61 7.96 27.38
CA ALA A 24 15.38 8.17 28.13
C ALA A 24 15.72 8.79 29.51
N GLU A 25 15.29 10.03 29.72
CA GLU A 25 15.22 10.67 31.03
C GLU A 25 13.84 10.36 31.65
N ALA A 26 13.85 9.66 32.78
CA ALA A 26 12.65 9.26 33.49
C ALA A 26 12.07 10.48 34.25
N ALA A 27 10.89 10.94 33.87
CA ALA A 27 10.12 11.92 34.61
C ALA A 27 9.46 11.27 35.86
N GLN A 28 9.92 11.63 37.04
CA GLN A 28 9.28 11.28 38.31
C GLN A 28 8.04 12.16 38.55
N VAL A 29 6.95 11.49 38.88
CA VAL A 29 5.71 12.12 39.38
C VAL A 29 5.93 12.45 40.88
N VAL A 30 5.85 13.73 41.25
CA VAL A 30 5.91 14.20 42.62
C VAL A 30 4.53 14.14 43.25
N GLY A 31 4.33 13.21 44.18
CA GLY A 31 3.24 13.22 45.15
C GLY A 31 3.69 13.93 46.46
N LYS A 32 2.92 14.91 46.89
CA LYS A 32 3.14 15.65 48.15
C LYS A 32 2.77 14.80 49.35
N SER A 33 3.70 14.56 50.30
CA SER A 33 3.39 14.53 51.73
C SER A 33 4.69 14.80 52.50
N GLY A 34 4.62 15.72 53.46
CA GLY A 34 5.77 16.25 54.15
C GLY A 34 6.23 15.38 55.30
N THR A 35 7.55 15.40 55.52
CA THR A 35 8.20 15.40 56.84
C THR A 35 9.69 15.76 56.69
N LYS A 36 10.23 16.48 57.64
CA LYS A 36 11.54 17.14 57.65
C LYS A 36 12.72 16.18 57.91
N PRO A 37 13.96 16.65 57.73
CA PRO A 37 15.12 15.84 57.37
C PRO A 37 15.96 15.38 58.58
N VAL A 38 16.67 14.28 58.38
CA VAL A 38 17.81 13.87 59.24
C VAL A 38 19.08 13.88 58.39
N VAL A 39 20.09 14.61 58.89
CA VAL A 39 21.43 14.76 58.33
C VAL A 39 22.28 13.55 58.69
N ALA A 40 22.98 12.95 57.76
CA ALA A 40 24.15 12.12 57.99
C ALA A 40 25.25 12.41 56.94
N LYS A 41 26.41 12.84 57.45
CA LYS A 41 27.67 13.08 56.73
C LYS A 41 28.45 11.77 56.55
N SER A 42 29.17 11.65 55.42
CA SER A 42 30.51 11.05 55.28
C SER A 42 30.78 10.81 53.78
N SER A 43 31.57 11.60 53.12
CA SER A 43 33.02 11.57 52.82
C SER A 43 33.52 10.24 52.21
N THR A 44 33.88 10.27 50.93
CA THR A 44 35.26 10.04 50.44
C THR A 44 35.35 10.25 48.92
N ALA A 45 36.14 11.25 48.54
CA ALA A 45 36.56 11.51 47.17
C ALA A 45 37.79 10.68 46.86
N VAL A 46 37.80 9.96 45.73
CA VAL A 46 39.01 9.40 45.15
C VAL A 46 39.26 10.07 43.80
N THR A 47 40.31 10.88 43.81
CA THR A 47 40.84 11.58 42.64
C THR A 47 41.84 10.65 41.93
N VAL A 48 41.61 10.31 40.68
CA VAL A 48 42.61 9.67 39.82
C VAL A 48 43.03 10.67 38.74
N LYS A 49 44.30 11.10 38.84
CA LYS A 49 45.02 11.93 37.85
C LYS A 49 45.43 11.07 36.64
N ALA A 50 45.14 11.54 35.44
CA ALA A 50 45.76 11.10 34.21
C ALA A 50 47.07 11.85 33.92
N PRO A 51 48.05 11.27 33.26
CA PRO A 51 49.04 12.04 32.54
C PRO A 51 48.87 11.91 31.04
N VAL A 52 48.69 13.05 30.40
CA VAL A 52 48.74 13.22 28.94
C VAL A 52 50.19 13.31 28.52
N LYS A 53 50.66 12.42 27.61
CA LYS A 53 51.89 12.62 26.85
C LYS A 53 51.51 12.92 25.40
N ALA A 54 51.77 14.13 24.97
CA ALA A 54 51.72 14.56 23.56
C ALA A 54 52.93 14.02 22.80
N VAL A 55 52.71 13.32 21.70
CA VAL A 55 53.73 13.02 20.72
C VAL A 55 53.46 13.89 19.49
N ARG A 56 54.34 14.85 19.25
CA ARG A 56 54.41 15.62 18.00
C ARG A 56 55.03 14.73 16.92
N GLY A 57 54.23 14.33 15.93
CA GLY A 57 54.72 13.73 14.67
C GLY A 57 54.67 14.77 13.53
N THR A 58 55.81 15.03 12.94
CA THR A 58 56.03 15.94 11.82
C THR A 58 55.40 15.39 10.55
N ILE A 59 54.49 16.13 9.94
CA ILE A 59 53.86 15.75 8.65
C ILE A 59 54.75 16.23 7.52
N GLY A 60 55.33 15.26 6.78
CA GLY A 60 56.04 15.51 5.53
C GLY A 60 55.06 15.90 4.42
N LYS A 61 55.38 16.98 3.71
CA LYS A 61 54.65 17.45 2.50
C LYS A 61 54.84 16.43 1.37
N SER A 62 53.76 15.76 0.99
CA SER A 62 53.66 14.99 -0.24
C SER A 62 52.96 15.84 -1.31
N THR A 63 53.69 16.21 -2.34
CA THR A 63 53.21 16.92 -3.54
C THR A 63 52.56 15.91 -4.48
N PHE A 64 51.25 15.93 -4.56
CA PHE A 64 50.54 15.24 -5.64
C PHE A 64 50.47 16.12 -6.89
N LYS A 65 51.05 15.63 -7.98
CA LYS A 65 50.88 16.17 -9.34
C LYS A 65 49.49 15.75 -9.86
N PRO A 66 48.74 16.62 -10.51
CA PRO A 66 47.49 16.23 -11.15
C PRO A 66 47.75 15.42 -12.42
N LEU A 67 47.02 14.30 -12.54
CA LEU A 67 47.02 13.45 -13.73
C LEU A 67 46.19 14.13 -14.82
N VAL A 68 46.84 14.47 -15.94
CA VAL A 68 46.21 15.01 -17.13
C VAL A 68 45.44 13.89 -17.84
N THR A 69 44.13 13.97 -17.88
CA THR A 69 43.28 13.07 -18.68
C THR A 69 43.27 13.55 -20.14
N LYS A 70 43.66 12.63 -21.05
CA LYS A 70 43.55 12.82 -22.51
C LYS A 70 42.08 12.95 -22.93
N PRO A 71 41.76 13.83 -23.91
CA PRO A 71 40.41 13.94 -24.46
C PRO A 71 40.07 12.71 -25.33
N ALA A 72 38.78 12.29 -25.23
CA ALA A 72 38.19 11.22 -26.04
C ALA A 72 38.10 11.62 -27.53
N PRO A 73 38.16 10.65 -28.47
CA PRO A 73 38.08 10.95 -29.91
C PRO A 73 36.71 11.41 -30.34
N LYS A 74 36.68 12.44 -31.20
CA LYS A 74 35.48 12.97 -31.88
C LYS A 74 34.89 11.89 -32.80
N VAL A 75 33.63 11.55 -32.57
CA VAL A 75 32.81 10.79 -33.52
C VAL A 75 32.23 11.78 -34.55
N THR A 76 32.64 11.60 -35.81
CA THR A 76 32.11 12.31 -36.96
C THR A 76 30.74 11.76 -37.32
N THR A 77 29.76 12.64 -37.30
CA THR A 77 28.39 12.42 -37.82
C THR A 77 28.39 12.48 -39.35
N SER A 78 27.85 11.47 -39.99
CA SER A 78 27.29 11.52 -41.35
C SER A 78 26.24 10.44 -41.44
N THR A 79 25.01 10.69 -41.63
CA THR A 79 24.22 10.77 -42.85
C THR A 79 22.76 10.98 -42.51
N THR A 80 22.24 12.11 -42.98
CA THR A 80 20.82 12.48 -42.97
C THR A 80 20.08 11.64 -44.02
N ILE A 81 19.10 10.84 -43.62
CA ILE A 81 18.09 10.30 -44.53
C ILE A 81 16.75 10.94 -44.18
N ARG A 82 16.27 11.84 -45.05
CA ARG A 82 14.91 12.39 -45.01
C ARG A 82 13.92 11.34 -45.55
N PRO A 83 12.81 11.03 -44.88
CA PRO A 83 11.69 10.38 -45.53
C PRO A 83 10.83 11.41 -46.30
N LYS A 84 10.52 11.02 -47.54
CA LYS A 84 9.70 11.73 -48.52
C LYS A 84 8.25 11.76 -48.03
N VAL A 85 7.70 12.97 -47.86
CA VAL A 85 6.27 13.19 -47.59
C VAL A 85 5.48 12.87 -48.84
N MET A 86 4.59 11.91 -48.78
CA MET A 86 3.50 11.74 -49.77
C MET A 86 2.28 12.53 -49.31
N ALA A 87 1.80 13.38 -50.21
CA ALA A 87 0.61 14.19 -50.04
C ALA A 87 -0.64 13.29 -49.98
N SER A 88 -1.43 13.47 -48.93
CA SER A 88 -2.77 12.87 -48.82
C SER A 88 -3.80 13.94 -49.18
N THR A 89 -4.60 13.60 -50.17
CA THR A 89 -5.71 14.38 -50.70
C THR A 89 -6.83 14.55 -49.69
N THR A 90 -7.23 15.79 -49.49
CA THR A 90 -8.41 16.23 -48.76
C THR A 90 -9.70 15.81 -49.45
N VAL A 91 -10.55 15.04 -48.79
CA VAL A 91 -11.95 14.87 -49.14
C VAL A 91 -12.82 15.51 -48.07
N LYS A 92 -13.53 16.60 -48.46
CA LYS A 92 -14.58 17.25 -47.66
C LYS A 92 -15.83 16.34 -47.60
N PRO A 93 -16.46 16.12 -46.46
CA PRO A 93 -17.84 15.67 -46.40
C PRO A 93 -18.80 16.86 -46.47
N LYS A 94 -19.79 16.72 -47.36
CA LYS A 94 -20.96 17.59 -47.53
C LYS A 94 -21.88 17.50 -46.31
N ALA A 95 -22.35 18.66 -45.84
CA ALA A 95 -23.46 18.78 -44.92
C ALA A 95 -24.76 18.28 -45.56
N ASN A 96 -25.57 17.56 -44.82
CA ASN A 96 -27.00 17.39 -45.13
C ASN A 96 -27.83 17.56 -43.85
N ALA A 97 -28.95 18.24 -44.07
CA ALA A 97 -29.81 18.92 -43.13
C ALA A 97 -30.72 17.99 -42.29
N GLN A 98 -31.02 18.50 -41.13
CA GLN A 98 -32.24 18.44 -40.29
C GLN A 98 -33.35 17.41 -40.64
N SER A 99 -33.74 16.60 -39.65
CA SER A 99 -35.16 16.50 -39.30
C SER A 99 -35.34 16.29 -37.79
N SER A 100 -36.10 17.18 -37.20
CA SER A 100 -36.55 17.21 -35.82
C SER A 100 -37.72 16.23 -35.63
N VAL A 101 -37.63 15.32 -34.66
CA VAL A 101 -38.82 14.64 -34.11
C VAL A 101 -38.77 14.71 -32.61
N LYS A 102 -39.70 15.44 -32.01
CA LYS A 102 -40.03 15.45 -30.58
C LYS A 102 -40.76 14.15 -30.20
N PRO A 103 -40.45 13.49 -29.10
CA PRO A 103 -41.36 12.50 -28.53
C PRO A 103 -42.38 13.19 -27.61
N LYS A 104 -43.64 12.81 -27.80
CA LYS A 104 -44.84 13.16 -27.04
C LYS A 104 -44.78 12.45 -25.67
N VAL A 105 -44.98 13.21 -24.61
CA VAL A 105 -45.29 12.71 -23.27
C VAL A 105 -46.73 12.17 -23.24
N SER A 106 -46.92 10.93 -22.80
CA SER A 106 -48.22 10.37 -22.41
C SER A 106 -48.16 10.00 -20.95
N THR A 107 -48.92 10.75 -20.16
CA THR A 107 -49.29 10.45 -18.76
C THR A 107 -50.32 9.31 -18.78
N VAL A 108 -50.07 8.24 -18.01
CA VAL A 108 -51.11 7.28 -17.64
C VAL A 108 -51.08 7.11 -16.11
N ALA A 109 -52.27 7.26 -15.54
CA ALA A 109 -52.58 7.35 -14.14
C ALA A 109 -52.52 6.00 -13.39
N ASN A 110 -52.38 6.13 -12.08
CA ASN A 110 -52.48 5.13 -11.03
C ASN A 110 -53.70 4.20 -11.12
N ALA A 111 -53.49 2.90 -10.93
CA ALA A 111 -54.50 1.99 -10.43
C ALA A 111 -53.88 1.01 -9.41
N LYS A 112 -54.37 1.07 -8.16
CA LYS A 112 -54.15 0.10 -7.10
C LYS A 112 -54.81 -1.25 -7.42
N PRO A 113 -54.17 -2.39 -7.13
CA PRO A 113 -54.90 -3.65 -7.07
C PRO A 113 -55.49 -3.89 -5.68
N LYS A 114 -56.76 -4.31 -5.71
CA LYS A 114 -57.62 -4.67 -4.60
C LYS A 114 -57.32 -6.09 -4.15
N VAL A 115 -57.14 -6.29 -2.84
CA VAL A 115 -57.00 -7.60 -2.20
C VAL A 115 -58.37 -8.29 -2.18
N THR A 116 -58.47 -9.52 -2.67
CA THR A 116 -59.56 -10.43 -2.39
C THR A 116 -59.04 -11.73 -1.81
N ASN A 117 -59.45 -12.01 -0.58
CA ASN A 117 -59.33 -13.29 0.11
C ASN A 117 -60.15 -14.35 -0.62
N THR A 118 -59.59 -15.54 -0.84
CA THR A 118 -60.33 -16.76 -1.03
C THR A 118 -59.65 -17.96 -0.40
N THR A 119 -60.42 -18.57 0.40
CA THR A 119 -60.44 -19.77 1.22
C THR A 119 -59.57 -20.96 0.77
N ALA A 120 -59.03 -21.61 1.81
CA ALA A 120 -58.30 -22.88 1.78
C ALA A 120 -59.18 -24.06 1.29
N VAL A 121 -58.61 -24.87 0.39
CA VAL A 121 -59.08 -26.22 0.10
C VAL A 121 -57.93 -27.20 0.27
N LYS A 122 -58.07 -28.15 1.19
CA LYS A 122 -57.20 -29.31 1.39
C LYS A 122 -57.29 -30.29 0.20
N PRO A 123 -56.25 -30.80 -0.39
CA PRO A 123 -56.31 -31.99 -1.18
C PRO A 123 -55.95 -33.22 -0.35
N LYS A 124 -56.70 -34.27 -0.62
CA LYS A 124 -56.68 -35.62 -0.07
C LYS A 124 -55.43 -36.37 -0.56
N VAL A 125 -54.74 -37.02 0.39
CA VAL A 125 -53.57 -37.88 0.12
C VAL A 125 -53.99 -39.14 -0.64
N THR A 126 -53.35 -39.40 -1.77
CA THR A 126 -53.26 -40.74 -2.37
C THR A 126 -51.80 -41.13 -2.49
N THR A 127 -51.48 -42.21 -1.82
CA THR A 127 -50.17 -42.85 -1.76
C THR A 127 -49.91 -43.66 -3.02
N SER A 128 -48.84 -43.34 -3.75
CA SER A 128 -47.96 -44.36 -4.39
C SER A 128 -46.78 -43.70 -5.10
N SER A 129 -45.59 -44.33 -4.96
CA SER A 129 -44.36 -44.14 -5.76
C SER A 129 -43.51 -42.86 -5.49
N THR A 130 -42.90 -42.78 -4.31
CA THR A 130 -41.88 -41.74 -4.03
C THR A 130 -40.57 -42.28 -3.41
N ALA A 131 -40.27 -43.55 -3.50
CA ALA A 131 -39.03 -44.09 -2.92
C ALA A 131 -37.75 -43.77 -3.75
N SER A 132 -37.88 -43.67 -5.09
CA SER A 132 -36.69 -43.46 -5.96
C SER A 132 -36.23 -41.99 -6.08
N ARG A 133 -37.13 -41.01 -5.82
CA ARG A 133 -36.79 -39.59 -5.97
C ARG A 133 -36.20 -38.97 -4.70
N ALA A 134 -36.55 -39.54 -3.53
CA ALA A 134 -36.01 -39.10 -2.25
C ALA A 134 -34.54 -39.53 -2.05
N THR A 135 -34.13 -40.72 -2.55
CA THR A 135 -32.73 -41.18 -2.50
C THR A 135 -31.79 -40.37 -3.40
N ALA A 136 -32.23 -39.97 -4.60
CA ALA A 136 -31.41 -39.13 -5.49
C ALA A 136 -31.23 -37.70 -4.94
N ALA A 137 -32.28 -37.15 -4.30
CA ALA A 137 -32.19 -35.80 -3.69
C ALA A 137 -31.34 -35.82 -2.39
N VAL A 138 -31.36 -36.87 -1.64
CA VAL A 138 -30.52 -37.04 -0.41
C VAL A 138 -29.06 -37.25 -0.79
N VAL A 139 -28.74 -38.00 -1.85
CA VAL A 139 -27.37 -38.19 -2.32
C VAL A 139 -26.79 -36.87 -2.88
N THR A 140 -27.58 -36.10 -3.59
CA THR A 140 -27.11 -34.77 -4.08
C THR A 140 -26.94 -33.75 -2.95
N LYS A 141 -27.81 -33.75 -1.95
CA LYS A 141 -27.69 -32.87 -0.78
C LYS A 141 -26.48 -33.21 0.08
N ASN A 142 -26.25 -34.50 0.33
CA ASN A 142 -25.06 -34.99 1.04
C ASN A 142 -23.76 -34.78 0.24
N GLN A 143 -23.79 -34.89 -1.10
CA GLN A 143 -22.62 -34.56 -1.92
C GLN A 143 -22.34 -33.07 -1.98
N VAL A 144 -23.37 -32.22 -2.00
CA VAL A 144 -23.22 -30.77 -1.92
C VAL A 144 -22.80 -30.33 -0.51
N GLU A 145 -23.34 -30.95 0.56
CA GLU A 145 -22.87 -30.70 1.93
C GLU A 145 -21.45 -31.23 2.15
N GLN A 146 -21.09 -32.39 1.61
CA GLN A 146 -19.71 -32.92 1.67
C GLN A 146 -18.77 -32.10 0.79
N ALA A 147 -19.21 -31.55 -0.35
CA ALA A 147 -18.43 -30.63 -1.18
C ALA A 147 -18.26 -29.26 -0.49
N THR A 148 -19.31 -28.74 0.17
CA THR A 148 -19.21 -27.51 0.99
C THR A 148 -18.44 -27.74 2.29
N THR A 149 -18.48 -28.93 2.88
CA THR A 149 -17.68 -29.30 4.05
C THR A 149 -16.21 -29.54 3.66
N ARG A 150 -15.93 -30.03 2.44
CA ARG A 150 -14.56 -30.18 1.93
C ARG A 150 -13.88 -28.86 1.55
N VAL A 151 -14.62 -27.76 1.37
CA VAL A 151 -14.07 -26.40 1.22
C VAL A 151 -13.73 -25.77 2.58
N ARG A 152 -14.07 -26.41 3.70
CA ARG A 152 -13.51 -26.13 5.04
C ARG A 152 -12.18 -26.88 5.24
N VAL A 153 -11.26 -26.72 4.29
CA VAL A 153 -9.92 -27.28 4.48
C VAL A 153 -9.15 -26.34 5.40
N GLU A 154 -8.56 -26.92 6.42
CA GLU A 154 -7.66 -26.35 7.43
C GLU A 154 -6.38 -25.73 6.84
N ASN A 155 -6.26 -25.59 5.53
CA ASN A 155 -5.05 -25.11 4.87
C ASN A 155 -5.13 -23.61 4.63
N THR A 156 -4.36 -22.89 5.42
CA THR A 156 -3.97 -21.51 5.12
C THR A 156 -3.43 -21.45 3.70
N PRO A 157 -3.98 -20.63 2.79
CA PRO A 157 -3.48 -20.54 1.41
C PRO A 157 -2.06 -19.98 1.36
N ASP A 158 -1.25 -20.47 0.42
CA ASP A 158 0.08 -19.92 0.17
C ASP A 158 0.01 -18.64 -0.66
N VAL A 159 0.73 -17.61 -0.24
CA VAL A 159 0.95 -16.38 -0.99
C VAL A 159 2.25 -16.52 -1.79
N ARG A 160 2.21 -16.19 -3.07
CA ARG A 160 3.37 -16.16 -3.95
C ARG A 160 3.95 -14.74 -3.99
N VAL A 161 5.05 -14.52 -3.28
CA VAL A 161 5.68 -13.20 -3.12
C VAL A 161 6.87 -13.07 -4.06
N LEU A 162 6.85 -12.15 -5.02
CA LEU A 162 8.00 -11.86 -5.87
C LEU A 162 9.08 -11.14 -5.06
N LEU A 163 10.21 -11.80 -4.78
CA LEU A 163 11.39 -11.21 -4.15
C LEU A 163 12.27 -10.44 -5.14
N GLY A 164 12.05 -10.63 -6.43
CA GLY A 164 12.77 -9.95 -7.50
C GLY A 164 13.30 -10.89 -8.58
N SER A 165 14.22 -10.37 -9.39
CA SER A 165 14.92 -11.14 -10.43
C SER A 165 16.44 -11.02 -10.24
N ARG A 166 17.16 -12.10 -10.53
CA ARG A 166 18.64 -12.18 -10.43
C ARG A 166 19.23 -12.71 -11.72
N ARG A 167 20.29 -12.08 -12.18
CA ARG A 167 21.10 -12.58 -13.33
C ARG A 167 22.35 -13.31 -12.87
N GLN A 168 22.80 -13.04 -11.65
CA GLN A 168 23.97 -13.68 -11.04
C GLN A 168 23.52 -14.87 -10.19
N ASP A 169 24.46 -15.78 -9.91
CA ASP A 169 24.26 -16.88 -9.00
C ASP A 169 24.01 -16.36 -7.58
N ALA A 170 23.16 -17.08 -6.85
CA ALA A 170 22.79 -16.78 -5.47
C ALA A 170 22.91 -18.05 -4.61
N SER A 171 22.83 -17.90 -3.29
CA SER A 171 22.85 -19.04 -2.36
C SER A 171 21.57 -19.13 -1.53
N VAL A 172 21.15 -20.36 -1.27
CA VAL A 172 20.02 -20.71 -0.39
C VAL A 172 20.50 -21.71 0.65
N SER A 173 20.17 -21.48 1.92
CA SER A 173 20.54 -22.39 2.99
C SER A 173 19.41 -22.53 4.00
N SER A 174 19.43 -23.62 4.78
CA SER A 174 18.55 -23.82 5.93
C SER A 174 19.30 -24.62 6.99
N ALA A 175 18.97 -24.43 8.27
CA ALA A 175 19.62 -25.12 9.39
C ALA A 175 19.62 -26.66 9.20
N ASN A 176 18.49 -27.20 8.74
CA ASN A 176 18.29 -28.64 8.53
C ASN A 176 18.45 -29.07 7.06
N GLY A 177 19.06 -28.20 6.23
CA GLY A 177 19.24 -28.41 4.81
C GLY A 177 18.07 -27.95 3.95
N VAL A 178 18.32 -27.87 2.67
CA VAL A 178 17.41 -27.44 1.61
C VAL A 178 17.15 -28.62 0.68
N THR A 179 15.90 -29.01 0.55
CA THR A 179 15.43 -30.00 -0.43
C THR A 179 15.17 -29.31 -1.75
N VAL A 180 15.73 -29.86 -2.83
CA VAL A 180 15.59 -29.39 -4.21
C VAL A 180 14.55 -30.22 -4.93
N LEU A 181 13.56 -29.58 -5.54
CA LEU A 181 12.47 -30.21 -6.30
C LEU A 181 12.43 -29.66 -7.73
N THR A 182 12.12 -30.54 -8.69
CA THR A 182 11.85 -30.17 -10.09
C THR A 182 10.49 -29.51 -10.24
N SER A 183 10.12 -29.09 -11.47
CA SER A 183 8.78 -28.62 -11.81
C SER A 183 7.66 -29.64 -11.53
N ASN A 184 7.99 -30.93 -11.59
CA ASN A 184 7.07 -32.04 -11.31
C ASN A 184 7.04 -32.46 -9.83
N ASN A 185 7.72 -31.71 -8.95
CA ASN A 185 7.93 -32.01 -7.53
C ASN A 185 8.82 -33.24 -7.27
N ASP A 186 9.57 -33.74 -8.25
CA ASP A 186 10.53 -34.81 -8.03
C ASP A 186 11.72 -34.32 -7.20
N LYS A 187 12.06 -35.05 -6.15
CA LYS A 187 13.20 -34.73 -5.30
C LYS A 187 14.52 -35.03 -6.01
N VAL A 188 15.32 -33.99 -6.23
CA VAL A 188 16.68 -34.10 -6.81
C VAL A 188 17.72 -34.41 -5.74
N GLY A 189 17.57 -33.85 -4.55
CA GLY A 189 18.49 -34.02 -3.43
C GLY A 189 18.21 -33.07 -2.28
N SER A 190 19.06 -33.16 -1.24
CA SER A 190 19.03 -32.23 -0.09
C SER A 190 20.47 -31.83 0.26
N HIS A 191 20.70 -30.53 0.49
CA HIS A 191 22.01 -29.96 0.76
C HIS A 191 21.93 -28.90 1.86
N LYS A 192 22.96 -28.70 2.68
CA LYS A 192 22.98 -27.63 3.69
C LYS A 192 22.94 -26.23 3.03
N VAL A 193 23.66 -26.09 1.93
CA VAL A 193 23.71 -24.87 1.12
C VAL A 193 23.55 -25.27 -0.35
N VAL A 194 22.74 -24.52 -1.06
CA VAL A 194 22.46 -24.71 -2.49
C VAL A 194 22.87 -23.43 -3.23
N SER A 195 23.78 -23.53 -4.18
CA SER A 195 24.04 -22.48 -5.14
C SER A 195 23.02 -22.57 -6.28
N VAL A 196 22.42 -21.45 -6.65
CA VAL A 196 21.40 -21.36 -7.69
C VAL A 196 21.73 -20.27 -8.69
N GLY A 197 21.45 -20.52 -9.96
CA GLY A 197 21.67 -19.55 -11.03
C GLY A 197 20.89 -19.90 -12.28
N VAL A 198 21.15 -19.18 -13.38
CA VAL A 198 20.53 -19.42 -14.70
C VAL A 198 21.60 -19.92 -15.68
N ARG A 199 21.27 -20.98 -16.40
CA ARG A 199 22.09 -21.51 -17.50
C ARG A 199 21.15 -21.76 -18.71
N GLY A 200 21.22 -20.86 -19.69
CA GLY A 200 20.24 -20.81 -20.77
C GLY A 200 18.83 -20.52 -20.24
N ASN A 201 17.86 -21.35 -20.56
CA ASN A 201 16.46 -21.24 -20.08
C ASN A 201 16.15 -22.22 -18.92
N LYS A 202 17.19 -22.61 -18.16
CA LYS A 202 17.06 -23.52 -17.02
C LYS A 202 17.65 -22.93 -15.77
N ILE A 203 17.08 -23.29 -14.63
CA ILE A 203 17.69 -23.04 -13.32
C ILE A 203 18.80 -24.06 -13.11
N ALA A 204 19.96 -23.58 -12.77
CA ALA A 204 21.09 -24.41 -12.35
C ALA A 204 21.12 -24.49 -10.82
N VAL A 205 21.41 -25.68 -10.31
CA VAL A 205 21.58 -25.96 -8.89
C VAL A 205 22.94 -26.63 -8.72
N ASN A 206 23.80 -26.06 -7.87
CA ASN A 206 25.17 -26.50 -7.66
C ASN A 206 25.94 -26.68 -8.98
N GLY A 207 25.76 -25.73 -9.91
CA GLY A 207 26.38 -25.71 -11.23
C GLY A 207 25.70 -26.56 -12.31
N LYS A 208 24.83 -27.50 -11.96
CA LYS A 208 24.14 -28.39 -12.91
C LYS A 208 22.78 -27.79 -13.31
N ALA A 209 22.57 -27.57 -14.61
CA ALA A 209 21.28 -27.15 -15.14
C ALA A 209 20.23 -28.29 -14.94
N LEU A 210 19.11 -27.96 -14.32
CA LEU A 210 18.04 -28.92 -14.01
C LEU A 210 16.79 -28.68 -14.87
N ASP A 211 16.01 -27.64 -14.54
CA ASP A 211 14.69 -27.41 -15.12
C ASP A 211 14.45 -25.89 -15.30
N SER A 212 13.41 -25.50 -16.04
CA SER A 212 12.99 -24.10 -16.16
C SER A 212 12.37 -23.57 -14.85
N VAL A 213 11.86 -24.45 -14.00
CA VAL A 213 11.35 -24.14 -12.65
C VAL A 213 11.94 -25.11 -11.65
N VAL A 214 12.44 -24.58 -10.53
CA VAL A 214 12.97 -25.37 -9.41
C VAL A 214 12.40 -24.80 -8.12
N THR A 215 11.94 -25.69 -7.23
CA THR A 215 11.48 -25.30 -5.89
C THR A 215 12.50 -25.77 -4.84
N LEU A 216 12.83 -24.87 -3.95
CA LEU A 216 13.73 -25.09 -2.82
C LEU A 216 12.93 -24.91 -1.53
N LYS A 217 12.95 -25.91 -0.66
CA LYS A 217 12.27 -25.81 0.64
C LYS A 217 13.17 -26.35 1.76
N PRO A 218 13.03 -25.87 3.00
CA PRO A 218 13.68 -26.48 4.14
C PRO A 218 13.38 -27.98 4.20
N THR A 219 14.39 -28.81 4.49
CA THR A 219 14.18 -30.26 4.63
C THR A 219 13.30 -30.58 5.85
N SER A 220 13.42 -29.75 6.90
CA SER A 220 12.50 -29.72 8.04
C SER A 220 12.42 -28.30 8.60
N GLY A 221 11.33 -27.98 9.29
CA GLY A 221 11.00 -26.61 9.69
C GLY A 221 10.45 -25.80 8.51
N ASP A 222 10.37 -24.49 8.68
CA ASP A 222 9.77 -23.58 7.69
C ASP A 222 10.66 -22.37 7.31
N ILE A 223 11.90 -22.30 7.83
CA ILE A 223 12.81 -21.15 7.61
C ILE A 223 13.98 -21.54 6.71
N PHE A 224 14.20 -20.72 5.69
CA PHE A 224 15.39 -20.75 4.85
C PHE A 224 16.02 -19.35 4.76
N THR A 225 17.29 -19.29 4.37
CA THR A 225 18.03 -18.05 4.11
C THR A 225 18.30 -17.93 2.62
N PHE A 226 17.95 -16.80 2.04
CA PHE A 226 18.27 -16.41 0.67
C PHE A 226 18.97 -15.06 0.68
N GLU A 227 20.17 -14.98 0.11
CA GLU A 227 21.00 -13.75 0.08
C GLU A 227 21.13 -13.08 1.48
N GLY A 228 21.37 -13.87 2.51
CA GLY A 228 21.56 -13.39 3.88
C GLY A 228 20.29 -12.98 4.63
N LYS A 229 19.10 -13.06 3.99
CA LYS A 229 17.80 -12.77 4.62
C LYS A 229 17.02 -14.05 4.86
N ALA A 230 16.43 -14.17 6.05
CA ALA A 230 15.60 -15.33 6.41
C ALA A 230 14.15 -15.14 6.00
N TYR A 231 13.56 -16.21 5.46
CA TYR A 231 12.17 -16.27 4.99
C TYR A 231 11.52 -17.57 5.45
N ARG A 232 10.18 -17.56 5.57
CA ARG A 232 9.38 -18.77 5.82
C ARG A 232 8.87 -19.38 4.51
N GLY A 233 8.52 -20.67 4.54
CA GLY A 233 7.91 -21.38 3.41
C GLY A 233 8.94 -21.94 2.43
N ALA A 234 8.73 -21.76 1.14
CA ALA A 234 9.55 -22.29 0.06
C ALA A 234 9.96 -21.18 -0.93
N LEU A 235 11.04 -21.44 -1.70
CA LEU A 235 11.53 -20.56 -2.74
C LEU A 235 11.32 -21.22 -4.09
N THR A 236 10.48 -20.67 -4.95
CA THR A 236 10.31 -21.09 -6.34
C THR A 236 11.16 -20.19 -7.24
N LEU A 237 12.05 -20.80 -7.99
CA LEU A 237 12.93 -20.16 -8.95
C LEU A 237 12.45 -20.50 -10.35
N ARG A 238 12.29 -19.48 -11.20
CA ARG A 238 11.89 -19.64 -12.61
C ARG A 238 12.86 -18.94 -13.51
N ALA A 239 13.37 -19.65 -14.51
CA ALA A 239 14.16 -19.04 -15.57
C ALA A 239 13.26 -18.15 -16.45
N ASN A 240 13.68 -16.91 -16.68
CA ASN A 240 12.94 -15.93 -17.47
C ASN A 240 13.91 -14.97 -18.17
N ASN A 241 14.04 -15.07 -19.48
CA ASN A 241 14.85 -14.18 -20.33
C ASN A 241 16.29 -13.97 -19.81
N GLY A 242 16.98 -15.06 -19.47
CA GLY A 242 18.36 -15.02 -18.97
C GLY A 242 18.50 -14.46 -17.54
N ALA A 243 17.40 -14.35 -16.82
CA ALA A 243 17.39 -14.04 -15.39
C ALA A 243 16.62 -15.12 -14.62
N MET A 244 16.83 -15.18 -13.31
CA MET A 244 16.11 -16.03 -12.38
C MET A 244 15.06 -15.18 -11.66
N MET A 245 13.80 -15.43 -11.94
CA MET A 245 12.70 -14.88 -11.14
C MET A 245 12.62 -15.65 -9.83
N VAL A 246 12.58 -14.93 -8.71
CA VAL A 246 12.64 -15.47 -7.36
C VAL A 246 11.31 -15.21 -6.68
N ILE A 247 10.58 -16.28 -6.32
CA ILE A 247 9.24 -16.22 -5.75
C ILE A 247 9.24 -16.99 -4.42
N ASN A 248 8.88 -16.32 -3.33
CA ASN A 248 8.68 -16.99 -2.05
C ASN A 248 7.21 -17.45 -1.95
N ALA A 249 6.99 -18.77 -1.92
CA ALA A 249 5.71 -19.38 -1.61
C ALA A 249 5.62 -19.57 -0.09
N VAL A 250 4.72 -18.85 0.57
CA VAL A 250 4.64 -18.78 2.04
C VAL A 250 3.20 -18.84 2.51
N PRO A 251 2.86 -19.61 3.57
CA PRO A 251 1.52 -19.61 4.14
C PRO A 251 1.09 -18.19 4.52
N LEU A 252 -0.16 -17.81 4.23
CA LEU A 252 -0.66 -16.43 4.38
C LEU A 252 -0.44 -15.88 5.80
N GLU A 253 -0.64 -16.67 6.86
CA GLU A 253 -0.38 -16.20 8.22
C GLU A 253 1.12 -15.93 8.46
N SER A 254 1.98 -16.80 7.94
CA SER A 254 3.44 -16.60 7.99
C SER A 254 3.90 -15.40 7.17
N TYR A 255 3.24 -15.11 6.05
CA TYR A 255 3.45 -13.88 5.28
C TYR A 255 3.12 -12.65 6.12
N LEU A 256 1.99 -12.67 6.84
CA LEU A 256 1.55 -11.55 7.68
C LEU A 256 2.50 -11.27 8.85
N TYR A 257 3.21 -12.28 9.39
CA TYR A 257 4.23 -12.04 10.41
C TYR A 257 5.32 -11.09 9.91
N GLY A 258 5.67 -11.18 8.63
CA GLY A 258 6.66 -10.30 7.99
C GLY A 258 6.09 -9.00 7.40
N VAL A 259 4.77 -8.86 7.28
CA VAL A 259 4.09 -7.67 6.72
C VAL A 259 3.63 -6.72 7.83
N VAL A 260 2.87 -7.21 8.82
CA VAL A 260 2.23 -6.34 9.82
C VAL A 260 3.22 -5.43 10.56
N PRO A 261 4.42 -5.91 10.99
CA PRO A 261 5.40 -5.04 11.65
C PRO A 261 6.06 -4.01 10.72
N GLN A 262 5.93 -4.14 9.40
CA GLN A 262 6.40 -3.15 8.43
C GLN A 262 5.34 -2.06 8.17
N GLU A 263 4.07 -2.37 8.39
CA GLU A 263 2.94 -1.49 8.14
C GLU A 263 2.45 -0.78 9.42
N ALA A 264 2.59 -1.39 10.60
CA ALA A 264 2.14 -0.86 11.87
C ALA A 264 3.28 -0.80 12.88
N ILE A 265 3.25 0.19 13.76
CA ILE A 265 4.27 0.32 14.83
C ILE A 265 4.01 -0.75 15.89
N PRO A 266 4.97 -1.67 16.16
CA PRO A 266 4.75 -2.82 17.04
C PRO A 266 4.34 -2.50 18.49
N SER A 267 4.58 -1.26 18.95
CA SER A 267 4.18 -0.78 20.28
C SER A 267 2.76 -0.20 20.33
N TRP A 268 2.02 -0.20 19.23
CA TRP A 268 0.63 0.23 19.23
C TRP A 268 -0.26 -0.74 20.03
N PRO A 269 -1.45 -0.28 20.50
CA PRO A 269 -2.41 -1.14 21.20
C PRO A 269 -2.80 -2.36 20.36
N ALA A 270 -3.03 -3.51 21.01
CA ALA A 270 -3.31 -4.79 20.36
C ALA A 270 -4.45 -4.69 19.33
N ALA A 271 -5.56 -4.04 19.66
CA ALA A 271 -6.69 -3.88 18.74
C ALA A 271 -6.34 -3.15 17.42
N ALA A 272 -5.35 -2.25 17.43
CA ALA A 272 -4.85 -1.61 16.21
C ALA A 272 -4.01 -2.57 15.36
N LEU A 273 -3.13 -3.36 16.00
CA LEU A 273 -2.33 -4.38 15.33
C LEU A 273 -3.21 -5.50 14.75
N GLU A 274 -4.26 -5.89 15.47
CA GLU A 274 -5.27 -6.85 15.03
C GLU A 274 -6.08 -6.34 13.83
N ALA A 275 -6.52 -5.07 13.87
CA ALA A 275 -7.19 -4.44 12.74
C ALA A 275 -6.27 -4.39 11.50
N GLN A 276 -4.98 -4.06 11.69
CA GLN A 276 -3.98 -4.08 10.62
C GLN A 276 -3.76 -5.50 10.08
N ALA A 277 -3.70 -6.52 10.94
CA ALA A 277 -3.55 -7.91 10.52
C ALA A 277 -4.73 -8.38 9.66
N VAL A 278 -5.97 -8.07 10.07
CA VAL A 278 -7.18 -8.40 9.28
C VAL A 278 -7.21 -7.63 7.97
N ALA A 279 -6.86 -6.34 7.96
CA ALA A 279 -6.80 -5.54 6.75
C ALA A 279 -5.75 -6.09 5.76
N ALA A 280 -4.54 -6.38 6.22
CA ALA A 280 -3.46 -6.93 5.40
C ALA A 280 -3.81 -8.32 4.85
N ARG A 281 -4.42 -9.20 5.68
CA ARG A 281 -4.91 -10.52 5.26
C ARG A 281 -5.96 -10.42 4.17
N THR A 282 -6.93 -9.55 4.37
CA THR A 282 -8.04 -9.35 3.42
C THR A 282 -7.52 -8.80 2.09
N TYR A 283 -6.62 -7.82 2.13
CA TYR A 283 -5.95 -7.27 0.95
C TYR A 283 -5.15 -8.34 0.19
N ALA A 284 -4.37 -9.16 0.90
CA ALA A 284 -3.62 -10.24 0.28
C ALA A 284 -4.53 -11.25 -0.43
N LEU A 285 -5.60 -11.71 0.23
CA LEU A 285 -6.59 -12.62 -0.38
C LEU A 285 -7.28 -12.01 -1.60
N HIS A 286 -7.66 -10.73 -1.53
CA HIS A 286 -8.21 -10.02 -2.68
C HIS A 286 -7.22 -9.98 -3.85
N THR A 287 -5.97 -9.66 -3.59
CA THR A 287 -4.92 -9.57 -4.61
C THR A 287 -4.58 -10.93 -5.20
N MET A 288 -4.54 -11.99 -4.38
CA MET A 288 -4.36 -13.38 -4.84
C MET A 288 -5.47 -13.80 -5.81
N GLU A 289 -6.73 -13.44 -5.54
CA GLU A 289 -7.85 -13.72 -6.47
C GLU A 289 -7.67 -12.99 -7.80
N GLN A 290 -7.21 -11.72 -7.79
CA GLN A 290 -6.95 -10.95 -9.00
C GLN A 290 -5.77 -11.53 -9.80
N ASN A 291 -4.73 -11.99 -9.11
CA ASN A 291 -3.47 -12.46 -9.70
C ASN A 291 -3.37 -13.99 -9.81
N LYS A 292 -4.47 -14.74 -9.64
CA LYS A 292 -4.45 -16.22 -9.66
C LYS A 292 -3.82 -16.84 -10.91
N ASN A 293 -3.91 -16.16 -12.06
CA ASN A 293 -3.33 -16.59 -13.33
C ASN A 293 -1.93 -15.97 -13.59
N GLN A 294 -1.39 -15.19 -12.65
CA GLN A 294 -0.05 -14.61 -12.74
C GLN A 294 0.99 -15.54 -12.12
N LEU A 295 2.26 -15.28 -12.38
CA LEU A 295 3.37 -16.07 -11.82
C LEU A 295 3.54 -15.83 -10.30
N TYR A 296 3.10 -14.70 -9.80
CA TYR A 296 3.11 -14.32 -8.39
C TYR A 296 1.86 -13.50 -8.03
N ASP A 297 1.56 -13.43 -6.74
CA ASP A 297 0.38 -12.71 -6.23
C ASP A 297 0.72 -11.27 -5.86
N VAL A 298 1.82 -11.08 -5.14
CA VAL A 298 2.27 -9.79 -4.61
C VAL A 298 3.78 -9.62 -4.83
N SER A 299 4.25 -8.36 -4.86
CA SER A 299 5.67 -8.02 -4.80
C SER A 299 6.03 -7.45 -3.42
N THR A 300 7.32 -7.35 -3.12
CA THR A 300 7.84 -6.72 -1.90
C THR A 300 7.94 -5.20 -2.01
N SER A 301 7.53 -4.62 -3.14
CA SER A 301 7.54 -3.18 -3.37
C SER A 301 6.30 -2.49 -2.76
N THR A 302 6.34 -1.17 -2.72
CA THR A 302 5.23 -0.31 -2.28
C THR A 302 3.97 -0.41 -3.17
N ASP A 303 4.04 -1.15 -4.29
CA ASP A 303 2.87 -1.41 -5.14
C ASP A 303 1.88 -2.37 -4.50
N HIS A 304 2.33 -3.16 -3.50
CA HIS A 304 1.49 -4.09 -2.73
C HIS A 304 1.68 -3.86 -1.22
N GLN A 305 2.42 -4.74 -0.54
CA GLN A 305 2.68 -4.67 0.90
C GLN A 305 4.17 -4.91 1.16
N VAL A 306 4.77 -4.14 2.06
CA VAL A 306 6.18 -4.33 2.42
C VAL A 306 6.33 -5.64 3.18
N TYR A 307 7.17 -6.54 2.66
CA TYR A 307 7.43 -7.85 3.24
C TYR A 307 8.88 -7.97 3.71
N GLY A 308 9.08 -7.99 5.03
CA GLY A 308 10.40 -8.00 5.66
C GLY A 308 11.00 -9.40 5.88
N GLY A 309 10.25 -10.47 5.59
CA GLY A 309 10.66 -11.83 5.96
C GLY A 309 10.73 -12.01 7.50
N VAL A 310 11.49 -13.01 7.95
CA VAL A 310 11.59 -13.37 9.39
C VAL A 310 12.24 -12.26 10.22
N SER A 311 13.20 -11.54 9.67
CA SER A 311 13.91 -10.46 10.40
C SER A 311 13.02 -9.28 10.77
N GLY A 312 11.87 -9.13 10.11
CA GLY A 312 10.88 -8.10 10.42
C GLY A 312 9.88 -8.48 11.51
N GLU A 313 9.78 -9.77 11.89
CA GLU A 313 8.77 -10.27 12.81
C GLU A 313 8.96 -9.72 14.23
N THR A 314 7.84 -9.38 14.89
CA THR A 314 7.83 -9.00 16.31
C THR A 314 6.76 -9.79 17.07
N GLN A 315 6.97 -9.98 18.37
CA GLN A 315 6.03 -10.76 19.18
C GLN A 315 4.63 -10.15 19.22
N SER A 316 4.50 -8.83 19.35
CA SER A 316 3.20 -8.16 19.46
C SER A 316 2.39 -8.30 18.17
N THR A 317 3.01 -8.08 17.01
CA THR A 317 2.34 -8.22 15.71
C THR A 317 2.04 -9.67 15.36
N THR A 318 2.94 -10.60 15.70
CA THR A 318 2.68 -12.05 15.54
C THR A 318 1.50 -12.50 16.41
N SER A 319 1.41 -12.00 17.65
CA SER A 319 0.26 -12.28 18.53
C SER A 319 -1.05 -11.75 17.93
N ALA A 320 -1.05 -10.54 17.36
CA ALA A 320 -2.22 -9.95 16.71
C ALA A 320 -2.67 -10.75 15.46
N VAL A 321 -1.72 -11.20 14.64
CA VAL A 321 -1.99 -12.10 13.50
C VAL A 321 -2.63 -13.40 13.97
N ASN A 322 -2.06 -14.02 15.01
CA ASN A 322 -2.55 -15.30 15.55
C ASN A 322 -3.94 -15.16 16.17
N HIS A 323 -4.19 -14.09 16.94
CA HIS A 323 -5.50 -13.83 17.56
C HIS A 323 -6.60 -13.65 16.50
N THR A 324 -6.28 -13.02 15.38
CA THR A 324 -7.20 -12.78 14.27
C THR A 324 -7.09 -13.80 13.14
N LYS A 325 -6.42 -14.96 13.37
CA LYS A 325 -6.18 -15.97 12.33
C LYS A 325 -7.45 -16.33 11.56
N GLY A 326 -7.36 -16.26 10.23
CA GLY A 326 -8.44 -16.59 9.31
C GLY A 326 -9.56 -15.55 9.23
N VAL A 327 -9.56 -14.48 10.05
CA VAL A 327 -10.60 -13.44 9.99
C VAL A 327 -10.38 -12.55 8.78
N VAL A 328 -11.41 -12.37 7.95
CA VAL A 328 -11.41 -11.65 6.67
C VAL A 328 -12.61 -10.71 6.59
N MET A 329 -12.42 -9.53 6.01
CA MET A 329 -13.49 -8.60 5.66
C MET A 329 -14.10 -8.97 4.32
N LEU A 330 -15.41 -9.16 4.28
CA LEU A 330 -16.16 -9.49 3.07
C LEU A 330 -17.18 -8.40 2.75
N TYR A 331 -17.36 -8.16 1.46
CA TYR A 331 -18.49 -7.45 0.90
C TYR A 331 -19.06 -8.30 -0.25
N ASN A 332 -20.38 -8.56 -0.23
CA ASN A 332 -21.01 -9.50 -1.16
C ASN A 332 -20.30 -10.87 -1.22
N ASN A 333 -19.94 -11.41 -0.05
CA ASN A 333 -19.26 -12.70 0.13
C ASN A 333 -17.87 -12.84 -0.53
N ARG A 334 -17.23 -11.72 -0.90
CA ARG A 334 -15.87 -11.69 -1.45
C ARG A 334 -14.94 -10.86 -0.58
N PRO A 335 -13.65 -11.22 -0.44
CA PRO A 335 -12.67 -10.38 0.20
C PRO A 335 -12.63 -8.99 -0.44
N ILE A 336 -12.74 -7.94 0.38
CA ILE A 336 -12.67 -6.57 -0.11
C ILE A 336 -11.24 -6.19 -0.50
N ASN A 337 -11.11 -5.17 -1.35
CA ASN A 337 -9.84 -4.46 -1.51
C ASN A 337 -9.61 -3.60 -0.26
N ALA A 338 -9.03 -4.20 0.78
CA ALA A 338 -8.88 -3.61 2.11
C ALA A 338 -7.72 -2.62 2.14
N LEU A 339 -7.87 -1.50 1.44
CA LEU A 339 -6.86 -0.45 1.38
C LEU A 339 -6.67 0.21 2.74
N PHE A 340 -5.42 0.57 3.05
CA PHE A 340 -5.06 1.32 4.24
C PHE A 340 -3.95 2.33 3.91
N HIS A 341 -3.78 3.32 4.76
CA HIS A 341 -2.80 4.37 4.59
C HIS A 341 -2.32 4.86 5.95
N SER A 342 -1.19 5.57 5.99
CA SER A 342 -0.55 5.95 7.24
C SER A 342 -1.45 6.88 8.09
N ASP A 343 -1.91 8.01 7.53
CA ASP A 343 -2.63 9.04 8.29
C ASP A 343 -3.70 9.72 7.42
N GLY A 344 -4.95 9.70 7.87
CA GLY A 344 -6.08 10.29 7.17
C GLY A 344 -6.11 11.82 7.20
N GLY A 345 -5.42 12.44 8.17
CA GLY A 345 -5.42 13.89 8.34
C GLY A 345 -6.73 14.44 8.90
N GLY A 346 -7.49 13.62 9.65
CA GLY A 346 -8.77 13.96 10.29
C GLY A 346 -10.01 13.47 9.56
N TYR A 347 -9.89 13.04 8.28
CA TYR A 347 -11.00 12.46 7.51
C TYR A 347 -10.45 11.59 6.37
N THR A 348 -11.04 10.40 6.15
CA THR A 348 -10.72 9.56 5.00
C THR A 348 -11.51 10.01 3.77
N GLU A 349 -11.22 9.48 2.58
CA GLU A 349 -11.81 9.94 1.34
C GLU A 349 -12.71 8.87 0.69
N ASP A 350 -13.69 9.31 -0.09
CA ASP A 350 -14.46 8.45 -0.99
C ASP A 350 -13.60 7.98 -2.16
N SER A 351 -13.67 6.70 -2.48
CA SER A 351 -12.91 6.11 -3.58
C SER A 351 -13.17 6.77 -4.94
N VAL A 352 -14.38 7.25 -5.18
CA VAL A 352 -14.75 7.96 -6.41
C VAL A 352 -13.97 9.25 -6.59
N ASN A 353 -13.63 9.94 -5.50
CA ASN A 353 -12.89 11.20 -5.54
C ASN A 353 -11.38 11.02 -5.77
N VAL A 354 -10.84 9.81 -5.51
CA VAL A 354 -9.41 9.51 -5.68
C VAL A 354 -9.16 8.79 -7.01
N TRP A 355 -9.93 7.74 -7.32
CA TRP A 355 -9.69 6.88 -8.49
C TRP A 355 -10.83 6.83 -9.50
N GLY A 356 -11.90 7.61 -9.27
CA GLY A 356 -13.04 7.71 -10.19
C GLY A 356 -14.03 6.56 -10.11
N ASN A 357 -13.78 5.51 -9.30
CA ASN A 357 -14.68 4.39 -9.11
C ASN A 357 -15.35 4.46 -7.74
N ASP A 358 -16.67 4.37 -7.71
CA ASP A 358 -17.43 4.32 -6.45
C ASP A 358 -17.42 2.90 -5.87
N ILE A 359 -16.57 2.68 -4.87
CA ILE A 359 -16.44 1.39 -4.16
C ILE A 359 -17.25 1.49 -2.86
N PRO A 360 -18.33 0.69 -2.70
CA PRO A 360 -19.30 0.88 -1.62
C PRO A 360 -18.71 0.82 -0.21
N TYR A 361 -17.66 0.03 0.01
CA TYR A 361 -17.01 -0.12 1.31
C TYR A 361 -15.82 0.85 1.54
N LEU A 362 -15.45 1.71 0.55
CA LEU A 362 -14.41 2.72 0.65
C LEU A 362 -15.03 4.13 0.62
N LYS A 363 -15.70 4.48 1.70
CA LYS A 363 -16.34 5.79 1.92
C LYS A 363 -15.55 6.63 2.89
N GLY A 364 -15.59 7.95 2.69
CA GLY A 364 -14.97 8.90 3.59
C GLY A 364 -15.65 8.90 4.96
N VAL A 365 -14.86 8.78 6.01
CA VAL A 365 -15.30 8.80 7.40
C VAL A 365 -14.39 9.69 8.24
N LYS A 366 -14.90 10.17 9.38
CA LYS A 366 -14.10 10.91 10.36
C LYS A 366 -12.92 10.04 10.80
N ASP A 367 -11.72 10.59 10.74
CA ASP A 367 -10.50 9.93 11.21
C ASP A 367 -10.12 10.43 12.61
N PHE A 368 -9.46 9.57 13.37
CA PHE A 368 -9.05 9.85 14.76
C PHE A 368 -7.56 10.11 14.90
N SER A 369 -6.82 10.17 13.79
CA SER A 369 -5.40 10.55 13.82
C SER A 369 -5.22 11.92 14.50
N ASN A 370 -4.18 12.04 15.31
CA ASN A 370 -3.92 13.21 16.12
C ASN A 370 -2.50 13.77 15.90
N SER A 371 -2.11 14.76 16.72
CA SER A 371 -0.80 15.41 16.66
C SER A 371 0.40 14.49 16.91
N ASN A 372 0.21 13.25 17.38
CA ASN A 372 1.28 12.28 17.57
C ASN A 372 1.77 11.68 16.26
N SER A 373 0.97 11.77 15.19
CA SER A 373 1.42 11.44 13.86
C SER A 373 2.38 12.50 13.33
N SER A 374 3.55 12.11 12.86
CA SER A 374 4.51 13.01 12.17
C SER A 374 3.95 13.58 10.85
N ALA A 375 2.79 13.12 10.44
CA ALA A 375 2.08 13.55 9.25
C ALA A 375 0.81 14.35 9.55
N SER A 376 0.45 14.57 10.83
CA SER A 376 -0.74 15.33 11.22
C SER A 376 -0.78 16.73 10.61
N SER A 377 0.39 17.38 10.47
CA SER A 377 0.56 18.63 9.74
C SER A 377 1.98 18.70 9.18
N TRP A 378 2.12 19.16 7.95
CA TRP A 378 3.40 19.35 7.28
C TRP A 378 3.37 20.56 6.36
N THR A 379 4.52 21.19 6.17
CA THR A 379 4.68 22.33 5.27
C THR A 379 5.95 22.11 4.44
N VAL A 380 5.85 22.34 3.14
CA VAL A 380 6.98 22.43 2.22
C VAL A 380 6.93 23.78 1.49
N SER A 381 8.08 24.27 1.07
CA SER A 381 8.15 25.50 0.28
C SER A 381 8.91 25.27 -1.02
N THR A 382 8.54 26.03 -2.04
CA THR A 382 9.20 26.03 -3.35
C THR A 382 9.12 27.43 -3.95
N SER A 383 9.98 27.77 -4.90
CA SER A 383 9.84 29.02 -5.63
C SER A 383 8.82 28.87 -6.76
N ARG A 384 8.23 29.99 -7.20
CA ARG A 384 7.38 30.03 -8.40
C ARG A 384 8.09 29.40 -9.61
N SER A 385 9.35 29.73 -9.84
CA SER A 385 10.13 29.21 -10.97
C SER A 385 10.35 27.70 -10.88
N ALA A 386 10.57 27.15 -9.67
CA ALA A 386 10.70 25.71 -9.47
C ALA A 386 9.36 24.98 -9.70
N LEU A 387 8.23 25.56 -9.27
CA LEU A 387 6.90 25.03 -9.57
C LEU A 387 6.60 25.04 -11.07
N GLU A 388 6.90 26.16 -11.77
CA GLU A 388 6.83 26.26 -13.24
C GLU A 388 7.69 25.18 -13.91
N GLY A 389 8.92 24.97 -13.43
CA GLY A 389 9.82 23.92 -13.90
C GLY A 389 9.26 22.50 -13.75
N LYS A 390 8.64 22.20 -12.61
CA LYS A 390 7.98 20.89 -12.37
C LYS A 390 6.78 20.68 -13.28
N LEU A 391 5.95 21.70 -13.50
CA LEU A 391 4.84 21.65 -14.46
C LEU A 391 5.35 21.41 -15.90
N ASN A 392 6.41 22.11 -16.32
CA ASN A 392 7.03 21.90 -17.63
C ASN A 392 7.57 20.48 -17.79
N ALA A 393 8.29 19.96 -16.81
CA ALA A 393 8.84 18.60 -16.82
C ALA A 393 7.74 17.53 -16.93
N ALA A 394 6.54 17.80 -16.38
CA ALA A 394 5.36 16.94 -16.50
C ALA A 394 4.55 17.18 -17.79
N SER A 395 5.04 17.97 -18.76
CA SER A 395 4.32 18.39 -19.97
C SER A 395 3.01 19.13 -19.68
N LYS A 396 2.96 19.85 -18.56
CA LYS A 396 1.82 20.64 -18.06
C LYS A 396 2.16 22.13 -17.93
N GLY A 397 3.12 22.62 -18.71
CA GLY A 397 3.60 24.00 -18.65
C GLY A 397 2.55 25.01 -19.14
N VAL A 398 2.43 26.12 -18.40
CA VAL A 398 1.50 27.22 -18.71
C VAL A 398 2.22 28.58 -18.87
N GLY A 399 3.54 28.56 -19.04
CA GLY A 399 4.37 29.74 -19.01
C GLY A 399 4.52 30.29 -17.60
N LYS A 400 4.50 31.63 -17.45
CA LYS A 400 4.60 32.26 -16.13
C LYS A 400 3.27 32.14 -15.37
N LEU A 401 3.29 31.54 -14.18
CA LEU A 401 2.10 31.34 -13.36
C LEU A 401 1.47 32.68 -12.95
N LYS A 402 0.16 32.79 -13.10
CA LYS A 402 -0.66 33.95 -12.65
C LYS A 402 -1.48 33.58 -11.41
N SER A 403 -2.10 32.39 -11.43
CA SER A 403 -2.91 31.93 -10.30
C SER A 403 -3.08 30.39 -10.31
N ILE A 404 -3.52 29.86 -9.17
CA ILE A 404 -4.01 28.51 -9.01
C ILE A 404 -5.50 28.60 -8.70
N GLN A 405 -6.33 27.99 -9.54
CA GLN A 405 -7.77 27.87 -9.30
C GLN A 405 -8.02 26.58 -8.50
N LEU A 406 -8.34 26.75 -7.24
CA LEU A 406 -8.59 25.69 -6.27
C LEU A 406 -9.49 26.23 -5.16
N THR A 407 -10.54 25.51 -4.81
CA THR A 407 -11.35 25.83 -3.63
C THR A 407 -10.47 25.77 -2.38
N PRO A 408 -10.44 26.80 -1.52
CA PRO A 408 -9.71 26.76 -0.27
C PRO A 408 -10.13 25.57 0.59
N LEU A 409 -9.16 24.99 1.33
CA LEU A 409 -9.43 23.87 2.21
C LEU A 409 -10.40 24.29 3.32
N GLY A 410 -11.57 23.65 3.33
CA GLY A 410 -12.65 23.87 4.31
C GLY A 410 -12.79 22.68 5.27
N ASN A 411 -13.88 22.69 6.04
CA ASN A 411 -14.23 21.59 6.91
C ASN A 411 -14.56 20.31 6.10
N PRO A 412 -14.14 19.13 6.57
CA PRO A 412 -14.44 17.87 5.89
C PRO A 412 -15.95 17.54 5.95
N GLY A 413 -16.37 16.58 5.11
CA GLY A 413 -17.74 16.09 5.01
C GLY A 413 -18.51 16.63 3.80
N LYS A 414 -17.96 17.63 3.07
CA LYS A 414 -18.61 18.20 1.88
C LYS A 414 -17.61 18.29 0.71
N ALA A 415 -17.89 17.54 -0.35
CA ALA A 415 -17.09 17.63 -1.58
C ALA A 415 -17.44 18.90 -2.38
N THR A 416 -16.45 19.39 -3.14
CA THR A 416 -16.59 20.44 -4.17
C THR A 416 -16.28 19.87 -5.55
N SER A 417 -16.29 20.69 -6.59
CA SER A 417 -15.88 20.26 -7.93
C SER A 417 -14.44 19.76 -7.98
N ASP A 418 -13.55 20.35 -7.19
CA ASP A 418 -12.10 20.16 -7.19
C ASP A 418 -11.54 19.51 -5.91
N ARG A 419 -12.37 19.34 -4.87
CA ARG A 419 -12.01 18.63 -3.63
C ARG A 419 -13.00 17.52 -3.29
N GLY A 420 -12.49 16.45 -2.68
CA GLY A 420 -13.28 15.36 -2.13
C GLY A 420 -13.88 15.68 -0.76
N VAL A 421 -14.58 14.72 -0.16
CA VAL A 421 -15.27 14.89 1.14
C VAL A 421 -14.31 15.13 2.30
N SER A 422 -13.07 14.64 2.22
CA SER A 422 -12.01 14.91 3.20
C SER A 422 -11.36 16.28 3.03
N GLY A 423 -11.63 16.96 1.92
CA GLY A 423 -10.91 18.16 1.47
C GLY A 423 -9.69 17.85 0.58
N ARG A 424 -9.40 16.58 0.30
CA ARG A 424 -8.32 16.19 -0.62
C ARG A 424 -8.57 16.74 -2.02
N ILE A 425 -7.51 17.19 -2.67
CA ILE A 425 -7.56 17.74 -4.03
C ILE A 425 -7.88 16.61 -5.01
N LYS A 426 -8.97 16.74 -5.76
CA LYS A 426 -9.27 15.93 -6.95
C LYS A 426 -8.51 16.48 -8.14
N SER A 427 -8.54 17.80 -8.31
CA SER A 427 -7.80 18.52 -9.36
C SER A 427 -7.57 19.98 -8.98
N ALA A 428 -6.51 20.59 -9.50
CA ALA A 428 -6.26 22.03 -9.42
C ALA A 428 -5.91 22.57 -10.80
N THR A 429 -6.40 23.78 -11.15
CA THR A 429 -6.12 24.42 -12.44
C THR A 429 -5.08 25.51 -12.26
N PHE A 430 -3.95 25.34 -12.92
CA PHE A 430 -2.87 26.33 -13.01
C PHE A 430 -3.10 27.25 -14.21
N VAL A 431 -3.11 28.56 -13.95
CA VAL A 431 -3.30 29.60 -14.97
C VAL A 431 -2.00 30.35 -15.13
N GLY A 432 -1.54 30.52 -16.34
CA GLY A 432 -0.29 31.20 -16.66
C GLY A 432 -0.38 32.08 -17.93
N THR A 433 0.77 32.56 -18.40
CA THR A 433 0.87 33.43 -19.60
C THR A 433 0.61 32.67 -20.90
N ALA A 434 0.84 31.36 -20.93
CA ALA A 434 0.65 30.53 -22.11
C ALA A 434 -0.65 29.68 -22.05
N GLY A 435 -1.58 29.99 -21.15
CA GLY A 435 -2.85 29.33 -21.03
C GLY A 435 -3.13 28.75 -19.62
N LYS A 436 -3.94 27.68 -19.56
CA LYS A 436 -4.29 27.01 -18.32
C LYS A 436 -4.20 25.50 -18.48
N VAL A 437 -3.88 24.80 -17.39
CA VAL A 437 -3.85 23.35 -17.31
C VAL A 437 -4.47 22.87 -16.00
N THR A 438 -5.27 21.81 -16.06
CA THR A 438 -5.81 21.13 -14.87
C THR A 438 -4.96 19.89 -14.59
N VAL A 439 -4.54 19.74 -13.34
CA VAL A 439 -3.68 18.64 -12.86
C VAL A 439 -4.43 17.90 -11.77
N SER A 440 -4.41 16.56 -11.81
CA SER A 440 -5.04 15.73 -10.78
C SER A 440 -4.32 15.86 -9.44
N GLY A 441 -5.02 15.56 -8.35
CA GLY A 441 -4.42 15.55 -7.01
C GLY A 441 -3.25 14.58 -6.90
N ASP A 442 -3.37 13.39 -7.47
CA ASP A 442 -2.31 12.37 -7.46
C ASP A 442 -1.10 12.78 -8.29
N ASP A 443 -1.30 13.36 -9.49
CA ASP A 443 -0.20 13.94 -10.27
C ASP A 443 0.53 15.04 -9.49
N LEU A 444 -0.22 15.93 -8.80
CA LEU A 444 0.36 16.98 -7.97
C LEU A 444 1.17 16.40 -6.81
N ARG A 445 0.60 15.41 -6.12
CA ARG A 445 1.29 14.71 -5.04
C ARG A 445 2.61 14.12 -5.52
N GLY A 446 2.59 13.37 -6.62
CA GLY A 446 3.78 12.74 -7.22
C GLY A 446 4.80 13.78 -7.71
N MET A 447 4.38 14.75 -8.53
CA MET A 447 5.22 15.80 -9.12
C MET A 447 5.91 16.67 -8.04
N LEU A 448 5.21 16.96 -6.95
CA LEU A 448 5.71 17.80 -5.88
C LEU A 448 6.40 17.03 -4.74
N GLY A 449 6.28 15.68 -4.71
CA GLY A 449 6.83 14.81 -3.67
C GLY A 449 6.12 14.99 -2.32
N LEU A 450 4.79 15.14 -2.34
CA LEU A 450 4.00 15.45 -1.14
C LEU A 450 3.53 14.18 -0.41
N LYS A 451 3.27 14.29 0.89
CA LYS A 451 2.82 13.16 1.72
C LYS A 451 1.39 12.71 1.37
N SER A 452 0.49 13.64 1.01
CA SER A 452 -0.91 13.37 0.68
C SER A 452 -1.42 14.36 -0.35
N THR A 453 -2.68 14.19 -0.79
CA THR A 453 -3.43 15.17 -1.60
C THR A 453 -4.26 16.14 -0.74
N LEU A 454 -4.17 16.05 0.59
CA LEU A 454 -4.86 16.93 1.53
C LEU A 454 -3.97 18.12 1.88
N PHE A 455 -3.98 19.13 1.03
CA PHE A 455 -3.16 20.34 1.21
C PHE A 455 -3.79 21.58 0.56
N ASP A 456 -3.17 22.74 0.82
CA ASP A 456 -3.47 23.99 0.12
C ASP A 456 -2.20 24.78 -0.20
N PHE A 457 -2.31 25.75 -1.09
CA PHE A 457 -1.23 26.63 -1.53
C PHE A 457 -1.32 28.00 -0.85
N TYR A 458 -0.16 28.57 -0.51
CA TYR A 458 -0.02 29.87 0.11
C TYR A 458 1.12 30.63 -0.59
N VAL A 459 0.76 31.52 -1.53
CA VAL A 459 1.74 32.31 -2.28
C VAL A 459 2.15 33.51 -1.43
N ASN A 460 3.45 33.66 -1.15
CA ASN A 460 4.06 34.70 -0.33
C ASN A 460 3.54 34.82 1.12
N GLN A 461 2.77 33.84 1.58
CA GLN A 461 2.23 33.80 2.95
C GLN A 461 2.68 32.52 3.63
N ASN A 462 3.57 32.61 4.62
CA ASN A 462 3.94 31.44 5.42
C ASN A 462 2.73 31.04 6.31
N PRO A 463 2.15 29.83 6.12
CA PRO A 463 0.97 29.41 6.86
C PRO A 463 1.22 29.18 8.35
N ALA A 464 2.48 29.17 8.81
CA ALA A 464 2.82 29.13 10.24
C ALA A 464 2.62 30.50 10.93
N SER A 465 2.68 31.58 10.18
CA SER A 465 2.57 32.96 10.67
C SER A 465 1.31 33.69 10.19
N SER A 466 0.48 33.07 9.36
CA SER A 466 -0.71 33.69 8.76
C SER A 466 -2.01 33.18 9.39
N THR A 467 -3.05 34.03 9.39
CA THR A 467 -4.41 33.74 9.88
C THR A 467 -5.19 32.76 9.00
N GLY A 468 -4.52 31.95 8.21
CA GLY A 468 -5.05 30.71 7.66
C GLY A 468 -5.80 30.77 6.33
N LYS A 469 -5.91 31.90 5.65
CA LYS A 469 -6.52 31.91 4.31
C LYS A 469 -5.50 31.50 3.25
N ALA A 470 -5.82 30.46 2.49
CA ALA A 470 -5.07 30.07 1.30
C ALA A 470 -5.00 31.24 0.30
N TYR A 471 -3.84 31.47 -0.30
CA TYR A 471 -3.62 32.52 -1.27
C TYR A 471 -3.01 31.95 -2.54
N HIS A 472 -3.70 32.12 -3.65
CA HIS A 472 -3.42 31.38 -4.89
C HIS A 472 -2.95 32.30 -6.04
N THR A 473 -2.70 33.59 -5.79
CA THR A 473 -2.31 34.56 -6.83
C THR A 473 -0.83 34.88 -6.77
N PHE A 474 -0.17 34.87 -7.92
CA PHE A 474 1.23 35.23 -8.09
C PHE A 474 1.34 36.69 -8.47
N THR A 475 2.21 37.45 -7.78
CA THR A 475 2.39 38.89 -7.98
C THR A 475 3.80 39.26 -8.44
N GLY A 476 4.80 38.41 -8.14
CA GLY A 476 6.19 38.68 -8.40
C GLY A 476 6.96 37.54 -9.06
N LYS A 477 8.14 37.86 -9.61
CA LYS A 477 9.05 36.87 -10.21
C LYS A 477 9.61 35.91 -9.16
N ASN A 478 9.84 36.38 -7.94
CA ASN A 478 10.49 35.68 -6.84
C ASN A 478 9.49 35.12 -5.81
N ASP A 479 8.22 34.99 -6.20
CA ASP A 479 7.18 34.46 -5.30
C ASP A 479 7.58 33.11 -4.72
N THR A 480 7.37 32.98 -3.41
CA THR A 480 7.51 31.73 -2.68
C THR A 480 6.15 31.05 -2.54
N VAL A 481 6.09 29.78 -2.83
CA VAL A 481 4.88 28.96 -2.68
C VAL A 481 5.08 28.05 -1.48
N TYR A 482 4.30 28.27 -0.44
CA TYR A 482 4.19 27.34 0.68
C TYR A 482 3.03 26.38 0.40
N ILE A 483 3.24 25.11 0.70
CA ILE A 483 2.25 24.05 0.57
C ILE A 483 2.08 23.45 1.95
N LYS A 484 0.95 23.74 2.60
CA LYS A 484 0.61 23.17 3.91
C LYS A 484 -0.41 22.06 3.74
N GLY A 485 -0.11 20.89 4.29
CA GLY A 485 -0.98 19.74 4.19
C GLY A 485 -1.06 18.93 5.45
N HIS A 486 -1.92 17.91 5.40
CA HIS A 486 -2.25 17.01 6.50
C HIS A 486 -2.29 15.57 6.00
N GLY A 487 -2.03 14.63 6.91
CA GLY A 487 -2.08 13.21 6.61
C GLY A 487 -0.95 12.71 5.71
N TRP A 488 -0.90 11.38 5.54
CA TRP A 488 0.08 10.70 4.69
C TRP A 488 -0.57 9.47 4.04
N GLY A 489 -0.58 9.44 2.71
CA GLY A 489 -1.16 8.40 1.89
C GLY A 489 -2.35 8.87 1.06
N HIS A 490 -3.00 7.92 0.39
CA HIS A 490 -4.12 8.18 -0.54
C HIS A 490 -5.45 8.55 0.15
N GLY A 491 -5.60 8.23 1.44
CA GLY A 491 -6.80 8.56 2.23
C GLY A 491 -7.94 7.55 2.13
N LEU A 492 -7.79 6.43 1.43
CA LEU A 492 -8.85 5.43 1.28
C LEU A 492 -8.76 4.32 2.34
N GLY A 493 -9.89 3.88 2.84
CA GLY A 493 -10.00 2.82 3.83
C GLY A 493 -9.38 3.19 5.18
N MET A 494 -8.68 2.25 5.86
CA MET A 494 -8.22 2.43 7.23
C MET A 494 -7.01 3.37 7.34
N SER A 495 -7.14 4.39 8.20
CA SER A 495 -6.02 5.19 8.68
C SER A 495 -5.30 4.44 9.80
N GLN A 496 -4.00 4.16 9.63
CA GLN A 496 -3.21 3.40 10.60
C GLN A 496 -3.07 4.14 11.92
N TRP A 497 -2.73 5.44 11.89
CA TRP A 497 -2.70 6.30 13.07
C TRP A 497 -4.08 6.48 13.69
N GLY A 498 -5.13 6.61 12.86
CA GLY A 498 -6.51 6.68 13.33
C GLY A 498 -6.95 5.40 14.03
N ALA A 499 -6.60 4.24 13.50
CA ALA A 499 -6.84 2.94 14.14
C ALA A 499 -6.11 2.83 15.49
N ALA A 500 -4.86 3.30 15.57
CA ALA A 500 -4.10 3.33 16.82
C ALA A 500 -4.75 4.22 17.88
N GLU A 501 -5.27 5.39 17.51
CA GLU A 501 -5.99 6.28 18.43
C GLU A 501 -7.37 5.72 18.83
N MET A 502 -8.09 5.08 17.91
CA MET A 502 -9.33 4.38 18.25
C MET A 502 -9.07 3.26 19.26
N ALA A 503 -8.03 2.48 19.05
CA ALA A 503 -7.69 1.33 19.90
C ALA A 503 -7.43 1.71 21.38
N LYS A 504 -7.01 2.94 21.66
CA LYS A 504 -6.88 3.46 23.03
C LYS A 504 -8.21 3.58 23.78
N ARG A 505 -9.33 3.48 23.08
CA ARG A 505 -10.71 3.54 23.63
C ARG A 505 -11.28 2.17 23.95
N ALA A 506 -10.55 1.10 23.62
CA ALA A 506 -10.97 -0.26 23.97
C ALA A 506 -11.14 -0.36 25.48
N GLY A 507 -12.27 -0.92 25.92
CA GLY A 507 -12.51 -1.23 27.32
C GLY A 507 -11.54 -2.31 27.82
N ALA A 508 -11.28 -2.35 29.11
CA ALA A 508 -10.47 -3.41 29.71
C ALA A 508 -11.09 -4.78 29.40
N GLY A 509 -10.30 -5.67 28.76
CA GLY A 509 -10.77 -7.01 28.37
C GLY A 509 -11.54 -7.09 27.05
N ASP A 510 -11.75 -5.99 26.31
CA ASP A 510 -12.35 -6.04 24.97
C ASP A 510 -11.33 -6.53 23.94
N THR A 511 -11.26 -7.85 23.79
CA THR A 511 -10.40 -8.52 22.83
C THR A 511 -10.89 -8.44 21.38
N ASN A 512 -12.06 -7.85 21.14
CA ASN A 512 -12.69 -7.76 19.81
C ASN A 512 -12.81 -6.33 19.28
N TYR A 513 -12.24 -5.34 19.97
CA TYR A 513 -12.34 -3.93 19.56
C TYR A 513 -11.81 -3.65 18.14
N TYR A 514 -10.89 -4.48 17.63
CA TYR A 514 -10.44 -4.41 16.24
C TYR A 514 -11.60 -4.47 15.23
N GLN A 515 -12.69 -5.18 15.55
CA GLN A 515 -13.87 -5.25 14.70
C GLN A 515 -14.60 -3.89 14.62
N THR A 516 -14.64 -3.14 15.74
CA THR A 516 -15.18 -1.77 15.79
C THR A 516 -14.35 -0.84 14.91
N ILE A 517 -13.01 -0.93 14.97
CA ILE A 517 -12.10 -0.17 14.11
C ILE A 517 -12.36 -0.48 12.63
N LEU A 518 -12.42 -1.76 12.26
CA LEU A 518 -12.61 -2.17 10.87
C LEU A 518 -13.97 -1.72 10.31
N ARG A 519 -15.05 -1.87 11.09
CA ARG A 519 -16.40 -1.42 10.68
C ARG A 519 -16.52 0.09 10.58
N HIS A 520 -15.68 0.84 11.30
CA HIS A 520 -15.62 2.29 11.17
C HIS A 520 -15.05 2.71 9.81
N TYR A 521 -13.94 2.09 9.35
CA TYR A 521 -13.25 2.49 8.14
C TYR A 521 -13.75 1.80 6.85
N TYR A 522 -14.44 0.67 6.97
CA TYR A 522 -14.96 -0.07 5.81
C TYR A 522 -16.47 -0.27 5.95
N SER A 523 -17.22 0.47 5.15
CA SER A 523 -18.69 0.50 5.23
C SER A 523 -19.32 -0.80 4.75
N GLY A 524 -20.32 -1.31 5.48
CA GLY A 524 -21.15 -2.44 5.04
C GLY A 524 -20.44 -3.79 4.95
N ILE A 525 -19.28 -3.94 5.57
CA ILE A 525 -18.53 -5.21 5.58
C ILE A 525 -19.08 -6.22 6.58
N THR A 526 -18.86 -7.50 6.28
CA THR A 526 -18.98 -8.62 7.23
C THR A 526 -17.59 -9.14 7.57
N LEU A 527 -17.36 -9.43 8.85
CA LEU A 527 -16.16 -10.12 9.31
C LEU A 527 -16.47 -11.61 9.43
N LYS A 528 -15.65 -12.46 8.81
CA LYS A 528 -15.85 -13.91 8.80
C LYS A 528 -14.51 -14.64 8.94
N LYS A 529 -14.48 -15.68 9.77
CA LYS A 529 -13.36 -16.60 9.82
C LYS A 529 -13.47 -17.57 8.64
N MET A 530 -12.48 -17.58 7.74
CA MET A 530 -12.51 -18.32 6.47
C MET A 530 -11.83 -19.68 6.57
N TYR A 531 -10.84 -19.82 7.46
CA TYR A 531 -10.07 -21.06 7.71
C TYR A 531 -9.58 -21.16 9.16
#